data_3c4460caf8ee2b53d78905aa6e205f9e
#
_entry.id   3c4460caf8ee2b53d78905aa6e205f9e
#
_cell.length_a   1.000
_cell.length_b   1.000
_cell.length_c   1.000
_cell.angle_alpha   90.00
_cell.angle_beta   90.00
_cell.angle_gamma   90.00
#
_symmetry.space_group_name_H-M   'P 1'
#
loop_
_entity.id
_entity.type
_entity.pdbx_description
1 polymer ?
#
loop_
_entity_poly.entity_id
_entity_poly.type
_entity_poly.pdbx_seq_one_letter_code
_entity_poly.pdbx_strand_id
1 'polypeptide(L)'
;MSSMRLVLDTNVWLDWLVFDDPGIAPVQAAVAAGHADIVIDAVCEDELIRVLGYPLQKWTLDAMRQSACLEQCRHVACRIDIQYTMALPQCDDPDDQKFLELAAGTQAACLITKDRALLALARHLPPLPFHIVTPAEFSALQ
;
A
#
# COMPACT_ATOMS: atom_id res chain seq x y z
N MET A 1 -6.00 14.14 -17.67
CA MET A 1 -5.59 12.73 -17.64
C MET A 1 -5.94 12.12 -16.29
N SER A 2 -6.49 10.93 -16.31
CA SER A 2 -6.75 10.23 -15.05
C SER A 2 -5.43 9.69 -14.49
N SER A 3 -5.24 9.87 -13.18
CA SER A 3 -4.12 9.27 -12.47
C SER A 3 -4.44 7.81 -12.18
N MET A 4 -3.39 6.98 -12.08
CA MET A 4 -3.58 5.60 -11.66
C MET A 4 -3.73 5.53 -10.14
N ARG A 5 -4.55 4.60 -9.67
CA ARG A 5 -4.68 4.34 -8.24
C ARG A 5 -3.70 3.27 -7.81
N LEU A 6 -3.06 3.49 -6.67
CA LEU A 6 -2.09 2.57 -6.09
C LEU A 6 -2.53 2.21 -4.67
N VAL A 7 -2.33 0.95 -4.31
CA VAL A 7 -2.46 0.47 -2.94
C VAL A 7 -1.06 0.13 -2.43
N LEU A 8 -0.71 0.59 -1.23
CA LEU A 8 0.54 0.25 -0.58
C LEU A 8 0.26 -0.68 0.59
N ASP A 9 1.02 -1.76 0.72
CA ASP A 9 0.94 -2.55 1.94
C ASP A 9 1.55 -1.79 3.11
N THR A 10 1.36 -2.28 4.33
CA THR A 10 1.80 -1.57 5.52
C THR A 10 3.30 -1.35 5.55
N ASN A 11 4.10 -2.35 5.14
CA ASN A 11 5.55 -2.21 5.14
C ASN A 11 6.04 -1.16 4.15
N VAL A 12 5.37 -1.02 3.02
CA VAL A 12 5.70 0.02 2.04
C VAL A 12 5.34 1.40 2.59
N TRP A 13 4.21 1.52 3.31
CA TRP A 13 3.89 2.75 4.05
C TRP A 13 4.98 3.10 5.07
N LEU A 14 5.51 2.11 5.80
CA LEU A 14 6.58 2.35 6.77
C LEU A 14 7.87 2.84 6.10
N ASP A 15 8.19 2.33 4.92
CA ASP A 15 9.34 2.82 4.14
C ASP A 15 9.18 4.31 3.82
N TRP A 16 7.97 4.76 3.58
CA TRP A 16 7.68 6.17 3.29
C TRP A 16 7.67 7.03 4.55
N LEU A 17 6.96 6.57 5.58
CA LEU A 17 6.63 7.40 6.74
C LEU A 17 7.69 7.36 7.84
N VAL A 18 8.41 6.26 7.99
CA VAL A 18 9.30 6.02 9.11
C VAL A 18 10.75 5.89 8.66
N PHE A 19 11.00 5.00 7.70
CA PHE A 19 12.37 4.60 7.37
C PHE A 19 13.02 5.49 6.31
N ASP A 20 12.24 6.28 5.60
CA ASP A 20 12.72 7.12 4.49
C ASP A 20 13.59 6.30 3.52
N ASP A 21 13.09 5.12 3.17
CA ASP A 21 13.81 4.19 2.29
C ASP A 21 13.89 4.78 0.89
N PRO A 22 15.10 4.88 0.29
CA PRO A 22 15.22 5.43 -1.05
C PRO A 22 14.48 4.64 -2.13
N GLY A 23 14.18 3.36 -1.88
CA GLY A 23 13.40 2.54 -2.81
C GLY A 23 11.98 3.04 -3.04
N ILE A 24 11.41 3.84 -2.13
CA ILE A 24 10.06 4.40 -2.28
C ILE A 24 10.03 5.64 -3.19
N ALA A 25 11.17 6.21 -3.53
CA ALA A 25 11.24 7.46 -4.29
C ALA A 25 10.45 7.45 -5.62
N PRO A 26 10.43 6.35 -6.41
CA PRO A 26 9.63 6.33 -7.63
C PRO A 26 8.13 6.50 -7.38
N VAL A 27 7.63 5.92 -6.30
CA VAL A 27 6.22 6.05 -5.92
C VAL A 27 5.93 7.47 -5.47
N GLN A 28 6.79 8.04 -4.62
CA GLN A 28 6.66 9.43 -4.17
C GLN A 28 6.68 10.39 -5.37
N ALA A 29 7.56 10.19 -6.33
CA ALA A 29 7.66 11.03 -7.50
C ALA A 29 6.41 10.97 -8.37
N ALA A 30 5.83 9.78 -8.56
CA ALA A 30 4.60 9.62 -9.33
C ALA A 30 3.44 10.35 -8.68
N VAL A 31 3.33 10.29 -7.35
CA VAL A 31 2.29 10.99 -6.59
C VAL A 31 2.50 12.51 -6.70
N ALA A 32 3.72 12.98 -6.51
CA ALA A 32 4.03 14.41 -6.57
C ALA A 32 3.77 15.01 -7.97
N ALA A 33 3.98 14.21 -9.01
CA ALA A 33 3.74 14.62 -10.39
C ALA A 33 2.26 14.57 -10.81
N GLY A 34 1.39 14.05 -9.95
CA GLY A 34 -0.03 13.88 -10.26
C GLY A 34 -0.34 12.67 -11.15
N HIS A 35 0.61 11.77 -11.33
CA HIS A 35 0.44 10.56 -12.14
C HIS A 35 -0.21 9.41 -11.37
N ALA A 36 -0.17 9.46 -10.07
CA ALA A 36 -0.69 8.40 -9.21
C ALA A 36 -1.37 8.97 -7.96
N ASP A 37 -2.44 8.29 -7.54
CA ASP A 37 -3.12 8.56 -6.28
C ASP A 37 -3.03 7.32 -5.41
N ILE A 38 -2.67 7.49 -4.15
CA ILE A 38 -2.67 6.38 -3.20
C ILE A 38 -4.06 6.30 -2.59
N VAL A 39 -4.61 5.09 -2.49
CA VAL A 39 -5.89 4.86 -1.83
C VAL A 39 -5.68 3.99 -0.59
N ILE A 40 -6.50 4.23 0.43
CA ILE A 40 -6.48 3.48 1.69
C ILE A 40 -7.91 3.39 2.21
N ASP A 41 -8.24 2.28 2.88
CA ASP A 41 -9.52 2.13 3.56
C ASP A 41 -9.33 2.08 5.08
N ALA A 42 -10.44 1.97 5.81
CA ALA A 42 -10.42 1.94 7.27
C ALA A 42 -9.61 0.76 7.80
N VAL A 43 -9.75 -0.42 7.20
CA VAL A 43 -9.11 -1.64 7.67
C VAL A 43 -7.60 -1.54 7.52
N CYS A 44 -7.14 -1.07 6.37
CA CYS A 44 -5.71 -0.89 6.11
C CYS A 44 -5.11 0.22 6.97
N GLU A 45 -5.85 1.32 7.16
CA GLU A 45 -5.39 2.41 8.04
C GLU A 45 -5.29 1.94 9.50
N ASP A 46 -6.26 1.14 9.98
CA ASP A 46 -6.23 0.62 11.35
C ASP A 46 -5.00 -0.25 11.58
N GLU A 47 -4.61 -1.07 10.60
CA GLU A 47 -3.38 -1.83 10.71
C GLU A 47 -2.16 -0.92 10.78
N LEU A 48 -2.09 0.10 9.95
CA LEU A 48 -0.98 1.05 9.96
C LEU A 48 -0.87 1.74 11.33
N ILE A 49 -1.99 2.19 11.89
CA ILE A 49 -2.02 2.81 13.22
C ILE A 49 -1.45 1.86 14.27
N ARG A 50 -1.88 0.59 14.24
CA ARG A 50 -1.42 -0.42 15.20
C ARG A 50 0.07 -0.68 15.06
N VAL A 51 0.54 -0.84 13.82
CA VAL A 51 1.94 -1.16 13.54
C VAL A 51 2.87 0.01 13.90
N LEU A 52 2.42 1.25 13.73
CA LEU A 52 3.20 2.42 14.14
C LEU A 52 3.50 2.43 15.63
N GLY A 53 2.70 1.73 16.44
CA GLY A 53 2.94 1.60 17.88
C GLY A 53 3.87 0.44 18.26
N TYR A 54 4.30 -0.38 17.31
CA TYR A 54 5.18 -1.51 17.57
C TYR A 54 6.66 -1.09 17.52
N PRO A 55 7.57 -1.86 18.12
CA PRO A 55 8.99 -1.70 17.84
C PRO A 55 9.24 -1.95 16.34
N LEU A 56 9.86 -0.99 15.67
CA LEU A 56 10.13 -1.02 14.23
C LEU A 56 11.63 -1.01 14.01
N GLN A 57 12.23 -2.17 13.82
CA GLN A 57 13.68 -2.31 13.69
C GLN A 57 14.39 -1.63 14.88
N LYS A 58 15.13 -0.55 14.63
CA LYS A 58 15.82 0.23 15.66
C LYS A 58 14.94 1.31 16.28
N TRP A 59 13.71 1.48 15.79
CA TRP A 59 12.88 2.62 16.12
C TRP A 59 11.70 2.18 16.98
N THR A 60 11.44 2.95 18.03
CA THR A 60 10.16 2.90 18.73
C THR A 60 9.63 4.32 18.71
N LEU A 61 8.50 4.51 18.03
CA LEU A 61 7.93 5.84 17.87
C LEU A 61 7.14 6.23 19.10
N ASP A 62 7.34 7.47 19.59
CA ASP A 62 6.48 8.01 20.62
C ASP A 62 5.11 8.41 20.02
N ALA A 63 4.16 8.78 20.90
CA ALA A 63 2.80 9.11 20.46
C ALA A 63 2.78 10.28 19.47
N MET A 64 3.63 11.27 19.68
CA MET A 64 3.70 12.44 18.79
C MET A 64 4.19 12.04 17.40
N ARG A 65 5.21 11.20 17.33
CA ARG A 65 5.75 10.72 16.05
C ARG A 65 4.76 9.81 15.32
N GLN A 66 4.06 8.94 16.06
CA GLN A 66 3.00 8.11 15.49
C GLN A 66 1.90 8.96 14.88
N SER A 67 1.46 9.99 15.57
CA SER A 67 0.45 10.93 15.08
C SER A 67 0.92 11.66 13.83
N ALA A 68 2.18 12.09 13.79
CA ALA A 68 2.75 12.79 12.65
C ALA A 68 2.79 11.87 11.41
N CYS A 69 3.16 10.60 11.59
CA CYS A 69 3.16 9.63 10.50
C CYS A 69 1.76 9.39 9.96
N LEU A 70 0.78 9.22 10.84
CA LEU A 70 -0.61 9.02 10.43
C LEU A 70 -1.15 10.23 9.69
N GLU A 71 -0.85 11.41 10.18
CA GLU A 71 -1.27 12.67 9.54
C GLU A 71 -0.67 12.78 8.13
N GLN A 72 0.60 12.44 7.97
CA GLN A 72 1.25 12.42 6.66
C GLN A 72 0.58 11.40 5.72
N CYS A 73 0.26 10.21 6.23
CA CYS A 73 -0.47 9.20 5.46
C CYS A 73 -1.81 9.76 4.97
N ARG A 74 -2.57 10.38 5.84
CA ARG A 74 -3.87 10.97 5.51
C ARG A 74 -3.77 12.12 4.53
N HIS A 75 -2.65 12.82 4.54
CA HIS A 75 -2.40 13.90 3.59
C HIS A 75 -2.09 13.36 2.19
N VAL A 76 -1.38 12.26 2.11
CA VAL A 76 -0.96 11.63 0.85
C VAL A 76 -2.05 10.74 0.26
N ALA A 77 -2.74 9.97 1.09
CA ALA A 77 -3.70 8.97 0.65
C ALA A 77 -5.12 9.52 0.59
N CYS A 78 -5.88 8.99 -0.37
CA CYS A 78 -7.31 9.22 -0.47
C CYS A 78 -8.04 8.08 0.26
N ARG A 79 -8.90 8.41 1.22
CA ARG A 79 -9.66 7.42 1.97
C ARG A 79 -10.87 6.98 1.16
N ILE A 80 -10.95 5.70 0.82
CA ILE A 80 -12.07 5.11 0.08
C ILE A 80 -12.49 3.83 0.80
N ASP A 81 -13.68 3.83 1.38
CA ASP A 81 -14.25 2.64 2.02
C ASP A 81 -15.27 2.03 1.07
N ILE A 82 -14.93 0.88 0.47
CA ILE A 82 -15.77 0.20 -0.50
C ILE A 82 -16.09 -1.20 0.01
N GLN A 83 -17.34 -1.60 -0.15
CA GLN A 83 -17.71 -2.98 0.10
C GLN A 83 -17.30 -3.83 -1.09
N TYR A 84 -16.48 -4.84 -0.81
CA TYR A 84 -15.90 -5.70 -1.82
C TYR A 84 -16.82 -6.89 -2.14
N THR A 85 -17.06 -7.19 -3.42
CA THR A 85 -17.98 -8.26 -3.85
C THR A 85 -17.37 -9.29 -4.79
N MET A 86 -16.13 -9.11 -5.28
CA MET A 86 -15.49 -10.06 -6.21
C MET A 86 -14.81 -11.19 -5.46
N ALA A 87 -14.79 -12.38 -6.08
CA ALA A 87 -13.98 -13.48 -5.57
C ALA A 87 -12.51 -13.24 -5.90
N LEU A 88 -11.67 -13.29 -4.89
CA LEU A 88 -10.22 -13.15 -5.03
C LEU A 88 -9.52 -14.39 -4.50
N PRO A 89 -8.30 -14.70 -4.98
CA PRO A 89 -7.51 -15.76 -4.37
C PRO A 89 -7.23 -15.42 -2.91
N GLN A 90 -7.10 -16.45 -2.08
CA GLN A 90 -6.72 -16.27 -0.69
C GLN A 90 -5.21 -16.09 -0.60
N CYS A 91 -4.78 -15.03 0.09
CA CYS A 91 -3.38 -14.85 0.41
C CYS A 91 -2.97 -15.84 1.50
N ASP A 92 -1.73 -16.36 1.44
CA ASP A 92 -1.22 -17.28 2.46
C ASP A 92 -1.26 -16.65 3.85
N ASP A 93 -0.99 -15.35 3.95
CA ASP A 93 -1.17 -14.59 5.17
C ASP A 93 -2.54 -13.91 5.14
N PRO A 94 -3.49 -14.33 6.01
CA PRO A 94 -4.82 -13.71 6.04
C PRO A 94 -4.79 -12.21 6.34
N ASP A 95 -3.76 -11.73 7.04
CA ASP A 95 -3.64 -10.30 7.35
C ASP A 95 -3.38 -9.45 6.11
N ASP A 96 -2.93 -10.06 5.01
CA ASP A 96 -2.66 -9.35 3.77
C ASP A 96 -3.85 -9.33 2.80
N GLN A 97 -4.89 -10.11 3.08
CA GLN A 97 -6.06 -10.21 2.21
C GLN A 97 -6.74 -8.85 1.97
N LYS A 98 -6.74 -8.00 2.98
CA LYS A 98 -7.36 -6.66 2.89
C LYS A 98 -6.76 -5.79 1.79
N PHE A 99 -5.47 -5.95 1.47
CA PHE A 99 -4.83 -5.19 0.40
C PHE A 99 -5.32 -5.63 -0.98
N LEU A 100 -5.54 -6.94 -1.17
CA LEU A 100 -6.13 -7.46 -2.40
C LEU A 100 -7.56 -6.93 -2.58
N GLU A 101 -8.34 -6.93 -1.52
CA GLU A 101 -9.71 -6.46 -1.54
C GLU A 101 -9.78 -4.97 -1.84
N LEU A 102 -8.90 -4.17 -1.23
CA LEU A 102 -8.84 -2.74 -1.49
C LEU A 102 -8.45 -2.47 -2.95
N ALA A 103 -7.44 -3.16 -3.47
CA ALA A 103 -6.98 -2.97 -4.84
C ALA A 103 -8.09 -3.32 -5.84
N ALA A 104 -8.78 -4.43 -5.65
CA ALA A 104 -9.88 -4.84 -6.53
C ALA A 104 -11.07 -3.87 -6.42
N GLY A 105 -11.46 -3.52 -5.20
CA GLY A 105 -12.63 -2.68 -4.96
C GLY A 105 -12.47 -1.24 -5.45
N THR A 106 -11.25 -0.71 -5.45
CA THR A 106 -10.97 0.65 -5.93
C THR A 106 -10.53 0.70 -7.38
N GLN A 107 -10.45 -0.45 -8.05
CA GLN A 107 -9.92 -0.55 -9.41
C GLN A 107 -8.50 0.01 -9.51
N ALA A 108 -7.66 -0.32 -8.53
CA ALA A 108 -6.28 0.14 -8.51
C ALA A 108 -5.51 -0.46 -9.71
N ALA A 109 -4.53 0.28 -10.20
CA ALA A 109 -3.61 -0.22 -11.22
C ALA A 109 -2.61 -1.20 -10.62
N CYS A 110 -2.11 -0.89 -9.41
CA CYS A 110 -1.07 -1.68 -8.75
C CYS A 110 -1.30 -1.77 -7.25
N LEU A 111 -0.96 -2.94 -6.71
CA LEU A 111 -0.67 -3.14 -5.29
C LEU A 111 0.84 -3.20 -5.15
N ILE A 112 1.43 -2.29 -4.38
CA ILE A 112 2.87 -2.19 -4.21
C ILE A 112 3.26 -2.83 -2.90
N THR A 113 4.13 -3.83 -2.95
CA THR A 113 4.52 -4.65 -1.81
C THR A 113 5.92 -5.18 -1.96
N LYS A 114 6.54 -5.56 -0.85
CA LYS A 114 7.77 -6.34 -0.81
C LYS A 114 7.53 -7.72 -0.21
N ASP A 115 6.31 -8.03 0.17
CA ASP A 115 5.92 -9.29 0.79
C ASP A 115 5.86 -10.41 -0.25
N ARG A 116 6.57 -11.51 0.01
CA ARG A 116 6.66 -12.64 -0.93
C ARG A 116 5.32 -13.32 -1.16
N ALA A 117 4.49 -13.43 -0.13
CA ALA A 117 3.18 -14.09 -0.27
C ALA A 117 2.27 -13.30 -1.22
N LEU A 118 2.29 -11.97 -1.13
CA LEU A 118 1.55 -11.12 -2.05
C LEU A 118 2.16 -11.16 -3.46
N LEU A 119 3.48 -11.05 -3.56
CA LEU A 119 4.15 -11.08 -4.86
C LEU A 119 3.92 -12.38 -5.62
N ALA A 120 3.77 -13.49 -4.91
CA ALA A 120 3.48 -14.79 -5.53
C ALA A 120 2.14 -14.77 -6.28
N LEU A 121 1.18 -13.96 -5.84
CA LEU A 121 -0.13 -13.85 -6.49
C LEU A 121 -0.09 -13.05 -7.78
N ALA A 122 1.01 -12.36 -8.08
CA ALA A 122 1.15 -11.63 -9.35
C ALA A 122 1.03 -12.55 -10.58
N ARG A 123 1.30 -13.85 -10.41
CA ARG A 123 1.22 -14.84 -11.48
C ARG A 123 -0.04 -15.72 -11.38
N HIS A 124 -1.01 -15.30 -10.58
CA HIS A 124 -2.25 -16.05 -10.42
C HIS A 124 -3.01 -16.19 -11.73
N LEU A 125 -3.64 -17.36 -11.94
CA LEU A 125 -4.49 -17.62 -13.09
C LEU A 125 -5.89 -18.01 -12.59
N PRO A 126 -6.95 -17.33 -13.08
CA PRO A 126 -6.93 -16.23 -14.06
C PRO A 126 -6.25 -14.96 -13.51
N PRO A 127 -5.75 -14.10 -14.38
CA PRO A 127 -5.04 -12.90 -13.92
C PRO A 127 -5.91 -12.01 -13.04
N LEU A 128 -5.28 -11.36 -12.05
CA LEU A 128 -5.93 -10.37 -11.21
C LEU A 128 -6.18 -9.08 -12.01
N PRO A 129 -7.20 -8.28 -11.65
CA PRO A 129 -7.49 -7.04 -12.34
C PRO A 129 -6.50 -5.90 -12.01
N PHE A 130 -5.46 -6.17 -11.27
CA PHE A 130 -4.40 -5.21 -10.92
C PHE A 130 -3.06 -5.93 -10.91
N HIS A 131 -1.98 -5.16 -11.02
CA HIS A 131 -0.62 -5.69 -10.91
C HIS A 131 -0.18 -5.70 -9.44
N ILE A 132 0.60 -6.71 -9.06
CA ILE A 132 1.26 -6.75 -7.76
C ILE A 132 2.76 -6.62 -8.04
N VAL A 133 3.35 -5.53 -7.56
CA VAL A 133 4.73 -5.16 -7.92
C VAL A 133 5.49 -4.64 -6.70
N THR A 134 6.82 -4.77 -6.75
CA THR A 134 7.69 -4.08 -5.80
C THR A 134 7.83 -2.61 -6.19
N PRO A 135 8.31 -1.74 -5.27
CA PRO A 135 8.62 -0.35 -5.65
C PRO A 135 9.59 -0.25 -6.84
N ALA A 136 10.58 -1.14 -6.93
CA ALA A 136 11.52 -1.15 -8.05
C ALA A 136 10.82 -1.53 -9.37
N GLU A 137 9.95 -2.54 -9.34
CA GLU A 137 9.18 -2.93 -10.51
C GLU A 137 8.21 -1.83 -10.93
N PHE A 138 7.63 -1.12 -9.99
CA PHE A 138 6.77 0.03 -10.27
C PHE A 138 7.55 1.11 -11.05
N SER A 139 8.79 1.38 -10.65
CA SER A 139 9.65 2.31 -11.36
C SER A 139 9.81 1.93 -12.84
N ALA A 140 9.93 0.63 -13.13
CA ALA A 140 10.07 0.13 -14.51
C ALA A 140 8.80 0.29 -15.35
N LEU A 141 7.63 0.43 -14.69
CA LEU A 141 6.36 0.64 -15.37
C LEU A 141 6.10 2.10 -15.75
N GLN A 142 6.91 3.04 -15.25
CA GLN A 142 6.75 4.48 -15.51
C GLN A 142 7.31 4.93 -16.84
#